data_15f8b4cddc5827595d3b4ff1b8ae6c1e
#
_entry.id   15f8b4cddc5827595d3b4ff1b8ae6c1e
#
_cell.length_a   1.000
_cell.length_b   1.000
_cell.length_c   1.000
_cell.angle_alpha   90.00
_cell.angle_beta   90.00
_cell.angle_gamma   90.00
#
_symmetry.space_group_name_H-M   'P 1'
#
loop_
_entity.id
_entity.type
_entity.pdbx_description
1 polymer ?
#
loop_
_entity_poly.entity_id
_entity_poly.type
_entity_poly.pdbx_seq_one_letter_code
_entity_poly.pdbx_strand_id
1 'polypeptide(L)'
;SPFTTWVQIVYDWLDALKDPNGLKTFVNTTLGETYEEAVGEKLDHQVLMDKVVRYTAAVPARVVYLTAGIDSQRNRFEMYVWGWAPGEEAFLVDKIIIMGRPDEEETLLRVDAAINKKYRHADGTEMTISRVCWDTGGIDGEIVYQRSKKHGVFRVLPVKGASVYGKPVITMPKTRNQRGVYLCEVGTDTAKEILYARM
;
A
#
# COMPACT_ATOMS: atom_id res chain seq x y z
N SER A 1 13.55 36.83 3.58
CA SER A 1 13.35 37.07 2.14
C SER A 1 13.01 38.55 1.92
N PRO A 2 13.52 39.25 0.90
CA PRO A 2 13.16 40.62 0.63
C PRO A 2 11.68 40.79 0.20
N PHE A 3 10.97 39.70 0.02
CA PHE A 3 9.59 39.68 -0.49
C PHE A 3 8.52 39.33 0.57
N THR A 4 8.93 38.96 1.81
CA THR A 4 7.99 38.57 2.86
C THR A 4 8.39 39.20 4.20
N THR A 5 7.48 39.91 4.83
CA THR A 5 7.70 40.54 6.15
C THR A 5 7.44 39.53 7.28
N TRP A 6 8.05 39.78 8.44
CA TRP A 6 7.76 38.97 9.65
C TRP A 6 6.29 38.97 10.02
N VAL A 7 5.61 40.11 9.83
CA VAL A 7 4.18 40.24 10.07
C VAL A 7 3.37 39.31 9.17
N GLN A 8 3.73 39.22 7.88
CA GLN A 8 3.07 38.30 6.95
C GLN A 8 3.31 36.85 7.34
N ILE A 9 4.53 36.48 7.72
CA ILE A 9 4.84 35.12 8.18
C ILE A 9 3.98 34.73 9.40
N VAL A 10 3.74 35.65 10.33
CA VAL A 10 2.87 35.39 11.49
C VAL A 10 1.42 35.18 11.08
N TYR A 11 0.90 35.96 10.14
CA TYR A 11 -0.47 35.77 9.63
C TYR A 11 -0.59 34.42 8.88
N ASP A 12 0.39 34.10 8.04
CA ASP A 12 0.42 32.83 7.29
C ASP A 12 0.50 31.63 8.27
N TRP A 13 1.25 31.77 9.37
CA TRP A 13 1.29 30.76 10.43
C TRP A 13 -0.06 30.59 11.11
N LEU A 14 -0.71 31.68 11.51
CA LEU A 14 -2.02 31.63 12.19
C LEU A 14 -3.11 31.05 11.27
N ASP A 15 -2.99 31.28 9.97
CA ASP A 15 -3.90 30.68 8.99
C ASP A 15 -3.60 29.19 8.77
N ALA A 16 -2.34 28.83 8.70
CA ALA A 16 -1.89 27.45 8.57
C ALA A 16 -2.28 26.56 9.76
N LEU A 17 -2.38 27.11 10.97
CA LEU A 17 -2.84 26.38 12.16
C LEU A 17 -4.29 25.88 12.06
N LYS A 18 -5.09 26.41 11.15
CA LYS A 18 -6.50 26.04 10.97
C LYS A 18 -6.67 24.72 10.19
N ASP A 19 -5.63 24.29 9.46
CA ASP A 19 -5.62 23.09 8.61
C ASP A 19 -4.28 22.35 8.75
N PRO A 20 -4.28 21.05 9.11
CA PRO A 20 -3.07 20.24 9.21
C PRO A 20 -2.22 20.23 7.92
N ASN A 21 -2.85 20.21 6.75
CA ASN A 21 -2.15 20.28 5.47
C ASN A 21 -1.54 21.66 5.22
N GLY A 22 -2.23 22.73 5.64
CA GLY A 22 -1.73 24.09 5.63
C GLY A 22 -0.50 24.24 6.50
N LEU A 23 -0.54 23.68 7.72
CA LEU A 23 0.57 23.70 8.66
C LEU A 23 1.81 22.95 8.10
N LYS A 24 1.61 21.77 7.54
CA LYS A 24 2.67 20.99 6.87
C LYS A 24 3.32 21.77 5.73
N THR A 25 2.51 22.39 4.89
CA THR A 25 2.99 23.22 3.78
C THR A 25 3.79 24.42 4.31
N PHE A 26 3.27 25.12 5.32
CA PHE A 26 3.95 26.28 5.90
C PHE A 26 5.32 25.91 6.50
N VAL A 27 5.40 24.85 7.30
CA VAL A 27 6.67 24.40 7.90
C VAL A 27 7.69 24.03 6.82
N ASN A 28 7.28 23.23 5.83
CA ASN A 28 8.18 22.75 4.79
C ASN A 28 8.63 23.87 3.82
N THR A 29 7.77 24.83 3.53
CA THR A 29 8.06 25.84 2.48
C THR A 29 8.50 27.18 3.06
N THR A 30 7.92 27.62 4.17
CA THR A 30 8.18 28.93 4.76
C THR A 30 9.31 28.88 5.78
N LEU A 31 9.28 27.85 6.65
CA LEU A 31 10.34 27.67 7.64
C LEU A 31 11.55 26.88 7.06
N GLY A 32 11.34 26.11 5.98
CA GLY A 32 12.37 25.23 5.41
C GLY A 32 12.74 24.05 6.31
N GLU A 33 11.84 23.71 7.23
CA GLU A 33 12.01 22.61 8.19
C GLU A 33 11.19 21.40 7.71
N THR A 34 11.64 20.20 8.08
CA THR A 34 10.85 19.00 7.84
C THR A 34 9.67 18.96 8.82
N TYR A 35 8.45 19.04 8.30
CA TYR A 35 7.26 18.87 9.12
C TYR A 35 7.19 17.42 9.62
N GLU A 36 7.38 17.24 10.90
CA GLU A 36 7.02 16.00 11.57
C GLU A 36 5.55 16.12 11.99
N GLU A 37 4.67 15.36 11.36
CA GLU A 37 3.34 15.19 11.90
C GLU A 37 3.51 14.77 13.37
N ALA A 38 2.80 15.42 14.28
CA ALA A 38 2.60 14.92 15.63
C ALA A 38 1.68 13.68 15.50
N VAL A 39 2.22 12.63 14.92
CA VAL A 39 1.63 11.30 14.94
C VAL A 39 1.62 10.92 16.41
N GLY A 40 0.44 10.65 16.92
CA GLY A 40 0.29 10.12 18.27
C GLY A 40 1.33 9.04 18.51
N GLU A 41 1.80 8.90 19.74
CA GLU A 41 2.92 8.10 20.25
C GLU A 41 3.58 7.24 19.17
N LYS A 42 4.80 7.61 18.73
CA LYS A 42 5.59 6.80 17.79
C LYS A 42 5.56 5.38 18.35
N LEU A 43 4.88 4.47 17.63
CA LEU A 43 4.86 3.06 18.02
C LEU A 43 6.31 2.63 18.25
N ASP A 44 6.64 2.29 19.49
CA ASP A 44 7.97 1.83 19.82
C ASP A 44 8.23 0.56 19.00
N HIS A 45 9.24 0.65 18.17
CA HIS A 45 9.64 -0.47 17.31
C HIS A 45 9.91 -1.73 18.14
N GLN A 46 10.37 -1.60 19.40
CA GLN A 46 10.60 -2.73 20.30
C GLN A 46 9.30 -3.44 20.65
N VAL A 47 8.23 -2.69 20.93
CA VAL A 47 6.89 -3.27 21.19
C VAL A 47 6.38 -4.08 19.99
N LEU A 48 6.66 -3.63 18.77
CA LEU A 48 6.31 -4.37 17.56
C LEU A 48 7.18 -5.62 17.40
N MET A 49 8.48 -5.51 17.67
CA MET A 49 9.40 -6.66 17.60
C MET A 49 9.05 -7.75 18.61
N ASP A 50 8.60 -7.37 19.81
CA ASP A 50 8.18 -8.33 20.85
C ASP A 50 6.88 -9.07 20.48
N LYS A 51 6.08 -8.52 19.58
CA LYS A 51 4.87 -9.16 19.02
C LYS A 51 5.15 -10.08 17.84
N VAL A 52 6.39 -10.16 17.35
CA VAL A 52 6.74 -11.02 16.22
C VAL A 52 6.61 -12.49 16.58
N VAL A 53 5.68 -13.17 15.95
CA VAL A 53 5.48 -14.61 16.10
C VAL A 53 6.16 -15.34 14.94
N ARG A 54 7.04 -16.29 15.26
CA ARG A 54 7.63 -17.18 14.26
C ARG A 54 6.78 -18.44 14.13
N TYR A 55 6.48 -18.81 12.90
CA TYR A 55 5.74 -20.03 12.58
C TYR A 55 6.57 -20.92 11.64
N THR A 56 6.40 -22.24 11.75
CA THR A 56 7.22 -23.24 11.06
C THR A 56 6.71 -23.60 9.66
N ALA A 57 5.42 -23.44 9.41
CA ALA A 57 4.81 -23.67 8.10
C ALA A 57 4.85 -22.40 7.24
N ALA A 58 4.98 -22.52 5.92
CA ALA A 58 4.93 -21.38 5.02
C ALA A 58 3.62 -20.60 5.17
N VAL A 59 2.50 -21.31 5.34
CA VAL A 59 1.19 -20.72 5.67
C VAL A 59 0.69 -21.33 6.98
N PRO A 60 0.46 -20.51 8.02
CA PRO A 60 -0.04 -21.00 9.32
C PRO A 60 -1.42 -21.65 9.23
N ALA A 61 -1.68 -22.63 10.12
CA ALA A 61 -2.89 -23.45 10.13
C ALA A 61 -4.22 -22.66 10.21
N ARG A 62 -4.20 -21.46 10.77
CA ARG A 62 -5.41 -20.61 10.91
C ARG A 62 -5.76 -19.81 9.65
N VAL A 63 -4.84 -19.74 8.69
CA VAL A 63 -5.02 -18.97 7.46
C VAL A 63 -6.02 -19.68 6.54
N VAL A 64 -7.02 -18.95 6.09
CA VAL A 64 -8.08 -19.47 5.21
C VAL A 64 -7.97 -18.97 3.76
N TYR A 65 -7.30 -17.84 3.52
CA TYR A 65 -7.02 -17.35 2.17
C TYR A 65 -5.81 -16.42 2.14
N LEU A 66 -5.26 -16.24 0.93
CA LEU A 66 -4.09 -15.38 0.69
C LEU A 66 -4.45 -14.20 -0.20
N THR A 67 -3.90 -13.04 0.14
CA THR A 67 -3.90 -11.86 -0.74
C THR A 67 -2.49 -11.34 -0.92
N ALA A 68 -2.27 -10.48 -1.92
CA ALA A 68 -1.00 -9.80 -2.07
C ALA A 68 -1.17 -8.32 -2.45
N GLY A 69 -0.17 -7.52 -2.08
CA GLY A 69 0.02 -6.16 -2.56
C GLY A 69 1.30 -6.08 -3.37
N ILE A 70 1.26 -5.40 -4.52
CA ILE A 70 2.44 -5.15 -5.37
C ILE A 70 2.63 -3.63 -5.50
N ASP A 71 3.84 -3.19 -5.23
CA ASP A 71 4.33 -1.84 -5.49
C ASP A 71 5.38 -1.87 -6.60
N SER A 72 5.26 -0.93 -7.56
CA SER A 72 6.16 -0.79 -8.70
C SER A 72 7.16 0.33 -8.45
N GLN A 73 8.44 -0.01 -8.35
CA GLN A 73 9.55 0.93 -8.24
C GLN A 73 10.28 1.06 -9.57
N ARG A 74 11.19 2.04 -9.69
CA ARG A 74 11.95 2.27 -10.95
C ARG A 74 12.76 1.07 -11.43
N ASN A 75 13.25 0.25 -10.50
CA ASN A 75 14.21 -0.84 -10.75
C ASN A 75 13.81 -2.17 -10.12
N ARG A 76 12.60 -2.27 -9.57
CA ARG A 76 12.11 -3.49 -8.92
C ARG A 76 10.61 -3.45 -8.70
N PHE A 77 10.05 -4.60 -8.40
CA PHE A 77 8.73 -4.77 -7.80
C PHE A 77 8.89 -5.32 -6.38
N GLU A 78 8.07 -4.81 -5.47
CA GLU A 78 7.95 -5.32 -4.12
C GLU A 78 6.56 -5.92 -3.93
N MET A 79 6.52 -7.20 -3.58
CA MET A 79 5.28 -7.94 -3.37
C MET A 79 5.25 -8.50 -1.96
N TYR A 80 4.15 -8.23 -1.25
CA TYR A 80 3.89 -8.74 0.09
C TYR A 80 2.67 -9.65 0.04
N VAL A 81 2.82 -10.89 0.53
CA VAL A 81 1.74 -11.88 0.57
C VAL A 81 1.25 -12.01 2.00
N TRP A 82 -0.05 -11.82 2.19
CA TRP A 82 -0.72 -11.87 3.48
C TRP A 82 -1.68 -13.04 3.54
N GLY A 83 -1.62 -13.79 4.63
CA GLY A 83 -2.58 -14.81 5.00
C GLY A 83 -3.59 -14.25 6.00
N TRP A 84 -4.87 -14.54 5.79
CA TRP A 84 -5.96 -14.06 6.62
C TRP A 84 -6.66 -15.20 7.33
N ALA A 85 -6.91 -15.00 8.63
CA ALA A 85 -7.62 -15.93 9.50
C ALA A 85 -8.90 -15.29 10.07
N PRO A 86 -9.84 -16.09 10.62
CA PRO A 86 -11.00 -15.57 11.30
C PRO A 86 -10.64 -14.60 12.43
N GLY A 87 -11.46 -13.57 12.66
CA GLY A 87 -11.20 -12.54 13.66
C GLY A 87 -10.24 -11.43 13.19
N GLU A 88 -10.12 -11.24 11.86
CA GLU A 88 -9.26 -10.21 11.23
C GLU A 88 -7.76 -10.39 11.54
N GLU A 89 -7.34 -11.58 11.91
CA GLU A 89 -5.95 -11.91 12.15
C GLU A 89 -5.21 -12.01 10.81
N ALA A 90 -4.04 -11.38 10.71
CA ALA A 90 -3.24 -11.31 9.50
C ALA A 90 -1.81 -11.81 9.74
N PHE A 91 -1.29 -12.58 8.78
CA PHE A 91 0.06 -13.14 8.80
C PHE A 91 0.83 -12.72 7.55
N LEU A 92 2.04 -12.18 7.72
CA LEU A 92 2.94 -11.95 6.59
C LEU A 92 3.53 -13.30 6.17
N VAL A 93 3.02 -13.85 5.06
CA VAL A 93 3.43 -15.15 4.54
C VAL A 93 4.72 -15.06 3.73
N ASP A 94 4.85 -14.02 2.89
CA ASP A 94 6.01 -13.89 2.03
C ASP A 94 6.27 -12.42 1.67
N LYS A 95 7.55 -12.10 1.47
CA LYS A 95 8.03 -10.84 0.90
C LYS A 95 8.93 -11.15 -0.27
N ILE A 96 8.50 -10.74 -1.47
CA ILE A 96 9.21 -11.03 -2.72
C ILE A 96 9.68 -9.70 -3.32
N ILE A 97 10.99 -9.59 -3.57
CA ILE A 97 11.58 -8.46 -4.28
C ILE A 97 12.06 -8.98 -5.63
N ILE A 98 11.52 -8.41 -6.71
CA ILE A 98 11.85 -8.78 -8.08
C ILE A 98 12.62 -7.61 -8.70
N MET A 99 13.94 -7.77 -8.79
CA MET A 99 14.81 -6.77 -9.39
C MET A 99 14.65 -6.76 -10.92
N GLY A 100 14.62 -5.57 -11.50
CA GLY A 100 14.49 -5.34 -12.93
C GLY A 100 13.57 -4.17 -13.23
N ARG A 101 13.60 -3.71 -14.47
CA ARG A 101 12.78 -2.56 -14.89
C ARG A 101 11.34 -2.99 -15.13
N PRO A 102 10.36 -2.13 -14.83
CA PRO A 102 8.95 -2.43 -15.06
C PRO A 102 8.55 -2.62 -16.53
N ASP A 103 9.32 -2.06 -17.47
CA ASP A 103 9.09 -2.16 -18.91
C ASP A 103 9.73 -3.40 -19.55
N GLU A 104 10.49 -4.19 -18.80
CA GLU A 104 11.15 -5.42 -19.28
C GLU A 104 10.22 -6.62 -19.14
N GLU A 105 9.91 -7.28 -20.27
CA GLU A 105 9.01 -8.45 -20.25
C GLU A 105 9.55 -9.60 -19.40
N GLU A 106 10.87 -9.82 -19.35
CA GLU A 106 11.47 -10.83 -18.49
C GLU A 106 11.18 -10.56 -16.99
N THR A 107 11.28 -9.30 -16.59
CA THR A 107 10.94 -8.88 -15.22
C THR A 107 9.45 -9.12 -14.92
N LEU A 108 8.58 -8.77 -15.87
CA LEU A 108 7.15 -8.97 -15.75
C LEU A 108 6.75 -10.46 -15.73
N LEU A 109 7.45 -11.33 -16.44
CA LEU A 109 7.24 -12.78 -16.35
C LEU A 109 7.59 -13.32 -14.96
N ARG A 110 8.59 -12.76 -14.29
CA ARG A 110 8.91 -13.12 -12.89
C ARG A 110 7.84 -12.62 -11.91
N VAL A 111 7.25 -11.46 -12.17
CA VAL A 111 6.08 -10.98 -11.40
C VAL A 111 4.87 -11.90 -11.60
N ASP A 112 4.60 -12.31 -12.85
CA ASP A 112 3.54 -13.28 -13.17
C ASP A 112 3.76 -14.62 -12.46
N ALA A 113 4.99 -15.10 -12.40
CA ALA A 113 5.35 -16.32 -11.66
C ALA A 113 5.10 -16.15 -10.15
N ALA A 114 5.45 -15.00 -9.59
CA ALA A 114 5.21 -14.69 -8.18
C ALA A 114 3.70 -14.64 -7.85
N ILE A 115 2.88 -14.03 -8.71
CA ILE A 115 1.40 -14.00 -8.56
C ILE A 115 0.82 -15.42 -8.58
N ASN A 116 1.42 -16.33 -9.35
CA ASN A 116 0.97 -17.72 -9.49
C ASN A 116 1.66 -18.70 -8.53
N LYS A 117 2.55 -18.18 -7.66
CA LYS A 117 3.25 -19.02 -6.67
C LYS A 117 2.26 -19.74 -5.78
N LYS A 118 2.54 -21.01 -5.53
CA LYS A 118 1.80 -21.85 -4.60
C LYS A 118 2.50 -21.87 -3.25
N TYR A 119 1.72 -21.87 -2.20
CA TYR A 119 2.17 -21.87 -0.82
C TYR A 119 1.65 -23.09 -0.10
N ARG A 120 2.52 -23.77 0.67
CA ARG A 120 2.12 -24.95 1.43
C ARG A 120 1.52 -24.53 2.77
N HIS A 121 0.26 -24.86 2.99
CA HIS A 121 -0.43 -24.68 4.24
C HIS A 121 0.04 -25.70 5.27
N ALA A 122 -0.15 -25.41 6.56
CA ALA A 122 0.27 -26.27 7.67
C ALA A 122 -0.37 -27.67 7.65
N ASP A 123 -1.57 -27.82 7.06
CA ASP A 123 -2.22 -29.12 6.85
C ASP A 123 -1.70 -29.90 5.64
N GLY A 124 -0.74 -29.34 4.91
CA GLY A 124 -0.13 -29.94 3.74
C GLY A 124 -0.80 -29.59 2.39
N THR A 125 -1.93 -28.89 2.39
CA THR A 125 -2.60 -28.44 1.17
C THR A 125 -1.85 -27.30 0.48
N GLU A 126 -2.07 -27.11 -0.81
CA GLU A 126 -1.54 -25.96 -1.56
C GLU A 126 -2.56 -24.82 -1.61
N MET A 127 -2.10 -23.64 -1.26
CA MET A 127 -2.86 -22.39 -1.37
C MET A 127 -2.28 -21.50 -2.47
N THR A 128 -3.16 -20.76 -3.14
CA THR A 128 -2.80 -19.74 -4.12
C THR A 128 -3.26 -18.37 -3.68
N ILE A 129 -2.64 -17.32 -4.21
CA ILE A 129 -3.06 -15.95 -3.94
C ILE A 129 -4.40 -15.72 -4.64
N SER A 130 -5.43 -15.45 -3.82
CA SER A 130 -6.80 -15.24 -4.28
C SER A 130 -7.01 -13.88 -4.92
N ARG A 131 -6.37 -12.85 -4.37
CA ARG A 131 -6.43 -11.47 -4.87
C ARG A 131 -5.10 -10.77 -4.73
N VAL A 132 -4.82 -9.91 -5.71
CA VAL A 132 -3.65 -9.05 -5.75
C VAL A 132 -4.12 -7.62 -5.95
N CYS A 133 -3.71 -6.70 -5.09
CA CYS A 133 -3.83 -5.27 -5.30
C CYS A 133 -2.49 -4.77 -5.84
N TRP A 134 -2.51 -4.11 -7.01
CA TRP A 134 -1.30 -3.61 -7.63
C TRP A 134 -1.39 -2.09 -7.83
N ASP A 135 -0.48 -1.35 -7.18
CA ASP A 135 -0.49 0.11 -7.24
C ASP A 135 -0.19 0.61 -8.66
N THR A 136 -1.02 1.54 -9.13
CA THR A 136 -0.89 2.23 -10.42
C THR A 136 -0.33 3.65 -10.27
N GLY A 137 -0.10 4.11 -9.06
CA GLY A 137 0.43 5.45 -8.77
C GLY A 137 1.91 5.62 -9.10
N GLY A 138 2.62 4.52 -9.38
CA GLY A 138 4.01 4.49 -9.79
C GLY A 138 4.22 4.71 -11.29
N ILE A 139 5.21 4.01 -11.84
CA ILE A 139 5.83 4.35 -13.12
C ILE A 139 5.01 3.99 -14.35
N ASP A 140 4.12 2.99 -14.29
CA ASP A 140 3.38 2.59 -15.50
C ASP A 140 2.07 1.84 -15.21
N GLY A 141 0.99 2.61 -14.99
CA GLY A 141 -0.35 2.05 -14.80
C GLY A 141 -0.84 1.18 -15.96
N GLU A 142 -0.34 1.39 -17.18
CA GLU A 142 -0.74 0.59 -18.35
C GLU A 142 -0.27 -0.86 -18.22
N ILE A 143 0.94 -1.09 -17.71
CA ILE A 143 1.47 -2.43 -17.43
C ILE A 143 0.57 -3.17 -16.44
N VAL A 144 0.17 -2.47 -15.36
CA VAL A 144 -0.74 -3.04 -14.36
C VAL A 144 -2.08 -3.43 -14.98
N TYR A 145 -2.62 -2.60 -15.89
CA TYR A 145 -3.87 -2.91 -16.59
C TYR A 145 -3.75 -4.13 -17.50
N GLN A 146 -2.64 -4.27 -18.21
CA GLN A 146 -2.38 -5.44 -19.05
C GLN A 146 -2.27 -6.72 -18.21
N ARG A 147 -1.56 -6.69 -17.09
CA ARG A 147 -1.42 -7.83 -16.17
C ARG A 147 -2.75 -8.15 -15.46
N SER A 148 -3.56 -7.14 -15.11
CA SER A 148 -4.91 -7.35 -14.60
C SER A 148 -5.78 -8.14 -15.58
N LYS A 149 -5.74 -7.81 -16.88
CA LYS A 149 -6.45 -8.58 -17.90
C LYS A 149 -5.91 -10.00 -18.05
N LYS A 150 -4.59 -10.17 -18.04
CA LYS A 150 -3.92 -11.47 -18.20
C LYS A 150 -4.28 -12.45 -17.08
N HIS A 151 -4.28 -11.97 -15.83
CA HIS A 151 -4.56 -12.80 -14.64
C HIS A 151 -6.04 -12.83 -14.24
N GLY A 152 -6.87 -11.99 -14.86
CA GLY A 152 -8.27 -11.80 -14.54
C GLY A 152 -8.52 -10.53 -13.73
N VAL A 153 -9.44 -9.69 -14.24
CA VAL A 153 -9.75 -8.35 -13.72
C VAL A 153 -10.32 -8.30 -12.30
N PHE A 154 -10.70 -9.44 -11.76
CA PHE A 154 -11.12 -9.60 -10.36
C PHE A 154 -10.04 -10.21 -9.49
N ARG A 155 -9.03 -10.86 -10.08
CA ARG A 155 -7.91 -11.45 -9.34
C ARG A 155 -6.78 -10.45 -9.13
N VAL A 156 -6.41 -9.71 -10.17
CA VAL A 156 -5.42 -8.63 -10.07
C VAL A 156 -6.14 -7.30 -10.24
N LEU A 157 -6.28 -6.57 -9.15
CA LEU A 157 -6.97 -5.30 -9.06
C LEU A 157 -5.96 -4.16 -9.14
N PRO A 158 -5.99 -3.35 -10.20
CA PRO A 158 -5.30 -2.07 -10.22
C PRO A 158 -5.86 -1.17 -9.11
N VAL A 159 -4.99 -0.63 -8.28
CA VAL A 159 -5.39 0.29 -7.20
C VAL A 159 -4.67 1.63 -7.33
N LYS A 160 -5.28 2.68 -6.82
CA LYS A 160 -4.70 4.02 -6.74
C LYS A 160 -5.10 4.67 -5.42
N GLY A 161 -4.14 5.29 -4.73
CA GLY A 161 -4.42 6.07 -3.55
C GLY A 161 -5.39 7.23 -3.84
N ALA A 162 -6.35 7.43 -2.96
CA ALA A 162 -7.26 8.57 -3.02
C ALA A 162 -6.51 9.87 -2.74
N SER A 163 -6.86 10.91 -3.46
CA SER A 163 -6.35 12.28 -3.23
C SER A 163 -7.15 13.06 -2.19
N VAL A 164 -8.26 12.49 -1.70
CA VAL A 164 -9.17 13.14 -0.74
C VAL A 164 -9.20 12.33 0.54
N TYR A 165 -9.03 13.02 1.67
CA TYR A 165 -9.08 12.43 3.02
C TYR A 165 -10.45 11.82 3.35
N GLY A 166 -10.47 10.79 4.20
CA GLY A 166 -11.69 10.15 4.71
C GLY A 166 -12.41 9.24 3.73
N LYS A 167 -11.77 8.85 2.63
CA LYS A 167 -12.33 7.83 1.73
C LYS A 167 -12.35 6.45 2.39
N PRO A 168 -13.31 5.57 2.02
CA PRO A 168 -13.28 4.18 2.47
C PRO A 168 -11.95 3.50 2.15
N VAL A 169 -11.54 2.50 2.94
CA VAL A 169 -10.29 1.75 2.74
C VAL A 169 -10.13 1.29 1.31
N ILE A 170 -11.22 0.81 0.68
CA ILE A 170 -11.23 0.50 -0.74
C ILE A 170 -12.61 0.84 -1.32
N THR A 171 -12.59 1.47 -2.49
CA THR A 171 -13.79 1.72 -3.29
C THR A 171 -13.63 1.04 -4.64
N MET A 172 -14.49 0.05 -4.92
CA MET A 172 -14.52 -0.61 -6.21
C MET A 172 -15.49 0.11 -7.14
N PRO A 173 -15.06 0.54 -8.35
CA PRO A 173 -15.94 1.22 -9.27
C PRO A 173 -17.03 0.26 -9.79
N LYS A 174 -18.22 0.81 -10.10
CA LYS A 174 -19.33 0.03 -10.66
C LYS A 174 -19.07 -0.47 -12.09
N THR A 175 -18.24 0.27 -12.83
CA THR A 175 -17.93 0.00 -14.24
C THR A 175 -16.44 -0.07 -14.48
N ARG A 176 -16.04 -0.77 -15.52
CA ARG A 176 -14.65 -0.79 -15.97
C ARG A 176 -14.28 0.57 -16.59
N ASN A 177 -13.02 0.96 -16.45
CA ASN A 177 -12.48 2.13 -17.13
C ASN A 177 -12.33 1.89 -18.65
N GLN A 178 -11.88 2.90 -19.39
CA GLN A 178 -11.65 2.81 -20.84
C GLN A 178 -10.65 1.71 -21.24
N ARG A 179 -9.80 1.27 -20.31
CA ARG A 179 -8.86 0.17 -20.49
C ARG A 179 -9.46 -1.21 -20.17
N GLY A 180 -10.73 -1.27 -19.79
CA GLY A 180 -11.47 -2.51 -19.54
C GLY A 180 -11.16 -3.19 -18.21
N VAL A 181 -10.61 -2.47 -17.24
CA VAL A 181 -10.28 -2.94 -15.88
C VAL A 181 -10.99 -2.13 -14.81
N TYR A 182 -11.10 -2.68 -13.60
CA TYR A 182 -11.62 -1.99 -12.43
C TYR A 182 -10.46 -1.29 -11.71
N LEU A 183 -10.32 0.03 -11.87
CA LEU A 183 -9.35 0.81 -11.11
C LEU A 183 -9.99 1.17 -9.76
N CYS A 184 -9.54 0.49 -8.70
CA CYS A 184 -10.06 0.72 -7.35
C CYS A 184 -9.35 1.91 -6.70
N GLU A 185 -10.12 2.72 -5.96
CA GLU A 185 -9.57 3.80 -5.15
C GLU A 185 -9.33 3.29 -3.71
N VAL A 186 -8.17 3.62 -3.14
CA VAL A 186 -7.76 3.24 -1.78
C VAL A 186 -7.67 4.48 -0.91
N GLY A 187 -8.50 4.56 0.15
CA GLY A 187 -8.40 5.58 1.19
C GLY A 187 -7.20 5.30 2.08
N THR A 188 -6.02 5.76 1.66
CA THR A 188 -4.75 5.46 2.31
C THR A 188 -4.69 5.97 3.75
N ASP A 189 -5.28 7.13 4.02
CA ASP A 189 -5.32 7.74 5.36
C ASP A 189 -6.20 6.89 6.28
N THR A 190 -7.43 6.57 5.86
CA THR A 190 -8.35 5.71 6.59
C THR A 190 -7.75 4.33 6.85
N ALA A 191 -7.07 3.75 5.85
CA ALA A 191 -6.40 2.45 6.01
C ALA A 191 -5.28 2.51 7.07
N LYS A 192 -4.48 3.57 7.05
CA LYS A 192 -3.42 3.79 8.05
C LYS A 192 -3.99 3.99 9.45
N GLU A 193 -5.03 4.82 9.61
CA GLU A 193 -5.69 5.07 10.90
C GLU A 193 -6.22 3.76 11.51
N ILE A 194 -6.91 2.94 10.70
CA ILE A 194 -7.41 1.63 11.16
C ILE A 194 -6.25 0.71 11.55
N LEU A 195 -5.17 0.68 10.76
CA LEU A 195 -4.01 -0.15 11.05
C LEU A 195 -3.36 0.28 12.37
N TYR A 196 -3.07 1.57 12.53
CA TYR A 196 -2.45 2.09 13.76
C TYR A 196 -3.32 1.91 15.00
N ALA A 197 -4.65 2.03 14.87
CA ALA A 197 -5.57 1.79 15.99
C ALA A 197 -5.60 0.33 16.47
N ARG A 198 -5.11 -0.62 15.65
CA ARG A 198 -5.07 -2.06 15.96
C ARG A 198 -3.70 -2.58 16.39
N MET A 199 -2.68 -1.76 16.26
CA MET A 199 -1.30 -2.09 16.66
C MET A 199 -1.04 -1.80 18.13
#